data_1482e38b34e9e9994efaeb07260c5b7d
#
_entry.id   1482e38b34e9e9994efaeb07260c5b7d
#
_cell.length_a   1.000
_cell.length_b   1.000
_cell.length_c   1.000
_cell.angle_alpha   90.00
_cell.angle_beta   90.00
_cell.angle_gamma   90.00
#
_symmetry.space_group_name_H-M   'P 1'
#
loop_
_entity.id
_entity.type
_entity.pdbx_description
1 polymer ?
#
loop_
_entity_poly.entity_id
_entity_poly.type
_entity_poly.pdbx_seq_one_letter_code
_entity_poly.pdbx_strand_id
1 'polypeptide(L)'
;MSKSLRETDMRGERIVKEYLTKYFYNLIRSNKILDKINDFSSIESIEQQFQGVDTVLYLNNGKTLNIDEKCALKYINTNLSTFAFEIQWFRYGEKTVGWFINQKLQTQYYFLMWVKGKPIIEPKSGIQLRKYDYIQHMTVDDLTAVELFVVNKHLLLEYLCKIGLPSEKLLKQANWMIDNNIEQSIVTPEIKYFYSGYLAEKPVNLVISKKLLKRLADAVFYITPNQVKRNDVIIYEAS
;
A
#
# COMPACT_ATOMS: atom_id res chain seq x y z
N MET A 1 -20.70 -10.18 -18.15
CA MET A 1 -20.37 -8.81 -17.74
C MET A 1 -19.03 -8.85 -17.02
N SER A 2 -17.99 -8.17 -17.52
CA SER A 2 -16.73 -8.02 -16.78
C SER A 2 -16.98 -7.12 -15.57
N LYS A 3 -16.68 -7.61 -14.36
CA LYS A 3 -16.66 -6.75 -13.16
C LYS A 3 -15.67 -5.62 -13.38
N SER A 4 -15.98 -4.42 -12.91
CA SER A 4 -15.07 -3.29 -13.04
C SER A 4 -13.76 -3.61 -12.27
N LEU A 5 -12.61 -3.17 -12.76
CA LEU A 5 -11.32 -3.34 -12.10
C LEU A 5 -11.35 -2.74 -10.68
N ARG A 6 -12.06 -1.63 -10.51
CA ARG A 6 -12.27 -0.97 -9.22
C ARG A 6 -13.00 -1.86 -8.20
N GLU A 7 -14.05 -2.57 -8.62
CA GLU A 7 -14.75 -3.51 -7.71
C GLU A 7 -13.84 -4.66 -7.29
N THR A 8 -12.99 -5.14 -8.20
CA THR A 8 -12.00 -6.18 -7.90
C THR A 8 -10.97 -5.69 -6.91
N ASP A 9 -10.43 -4.47 -7.10
CA ASP A 9 -9.45 -3.88 -6.19
C ASP A 9 -10.07 -3.66 -4.80
N MET A 10 -11.25 -3.06 -4.68
CA MET A 10 -11.97 -2.87 -3.41
C MET A 10 -12.25 -4.20 -2.69
N ARG A 11 -12.58 -5.26 -3.44
CA ARG A 11 -12.76 -6.59 -2.87
C ARG A 11 -11.45 -7.12 -2.28
N GLY A 12 -10.36 -6.98 -3.02
CA GLY A 12 -9.03 -7.42 -2.59
C GLY A 12 -8.55 -6.68 -1.35
N GLU A 13 -8.70 -5.36 -1.31
CA GLU A 13 -8.37 -4.53 -0.14
C GLU A 13 -9.15 -4.98 1.11
N ARG A 14 -10.44 -5.25 0.97
CA ARG A 14 -11.27 -5.76 2.09
C ARG A 14 -10.76 -7.11 2.61
N ILE A 15 -10.37 -8.03 1.74
CA ILE A 15 -9.82 -9.34 2.13
C ILE A 15 -8.49 -9.18 2.87
N VAL A 16 -7.60 -8.30 2.39
CA VAL A 16 -6.34 -8.02 3.08
C VAL A 16 -6.59 -7.37 4.43
N LYS A 17 -7.55 -6.45 4.53
CA LYS A 17 -7.94 -5.83 5.80
C LYS A 17 -8.49 -6.84 6.80
N GLU A 18 -9.30 -7.79 6.35
CA GLU A 18 -9.78 -8.89 7.18
C GLU A 18 -8.62 -9.76 7.69
N TYR A 19 -7.66 -10.09 6.81
CA TYR A 19 -6.45 -10.81 7.19
C TYR A 19 -5.64 -10.05 8.24
N LEU A 20 -5.39 -8.76 8.05
CA LEU A 20 -4.68 -7.93 9.03
C LEU A 20 -5.44 -7.82 10.34
N THR A 21 -6.75 -7.70 10.31
CA THR A 21 -7.57 -7.67 11.53
C THR A 21 -7.39 -8.95 12.32
N LYS A 22 -7.47 -10.10 11.65
CA LYS A 22 -7.36 -11.43 12.27
C LYS A 22 -5.97 -11.70 12.84
N TYR A 23 -4.90 -11.38 12.10
CA TYR A 23 -3.55 -11.85 12.39
C TYR A 23 -2.56 -10.77 12.82
N PHE A 24 -2.96 -9.49 12.82
CA PHE A 24 -2.11 -8.38 13.20
C PHE A 24 -2.78 -7.42 14.18
N TYR A 25 -3.90 -6.80 13.81
CA TYR A 25 -4.52 -5.76 14.63
C TYR A 25 -5.08 -6.31 15.97
N ASN A 26 -5.64 -7.51 15.98
CA ASN A 26 -6.09 -8.15 17.23
C ASN A 26 -4.94 -8.45 18.18
N LEU A 27 -3.72 -8.69 17.66
CA LEU A 27 -2.52 -8.85 18.48
C LEU A 27 -2.05 -7.52 19.08
N ILE A 28 -2.23 -6.40 18.39
CA ILE A 28 -2.00 -5.06 18.94
C ILE A 28 -2.91 -4.85 20.15
N ARG A 29 -4.22 -5.06 19.97
CA ARG A 29 -5.21 -4.89 21.04
C ARG A 29 -4.93 -5.76 22.28
N SER A 30 -4.36 -6.92 22.07
CA SER A 30 -3.93 -7.80 23.17
C SER A 30 -2.55 -7.48 23.77
N ASN A 31 -1.92 -6.35 23.38
CA ASN A 31 -0.58 -5.92 23.79
C ASN A 31 0.54 -6.94 23.49
N LYS A 32 0.35 -7.79 22.46
CA LYS A 32 1.31 -8.87 22.17
C LYS A 32 2.42 -8.46 21.20
N ILE A 33 2.25 -7.38 20.41
CA ILE A 33 3.19 -7.06 19.33
C ILE A 33 3.73 -5.62 19.31
N LEU A 34 3.07 -4.67 19.99
CA LEU A 34 3.49 -3.26 19.99
C LEU A 34 3.23 -2.61 21.36
N ASP A 35 4.29 -2.36 22.11
CA ASP A 35 4.22 -1.84 23.50
C ASP A 35 3.62 -0.43 23.64
N LYS A 36 3.62 0.35 22.56
CA LYS A 36 3.18 1.77 22.57
C LYS A 36 1.77 1.97 22.04
N ILE A 37 1.16 0.95 21.44
CA ILE A 37 -0.16 1.01 20.82
C ILE A 37 -1.08 0.08 21.58
N ASN A 38 -2.19 0.61 22.08
CA ASN A 38 -3.15 -0.14 22.89
C ASN A 38 -4.42 -0.56 22.15
N ASP A 39 -4.78 0.14 21.07
CA ASP A 39 -5.98 -0.18 20.31
C ASP A 39 -5.90 0.33 18.87
N PHE A 40 -6.89 -0.06 18.06
CA PHE A 40 -7.07 0.41 16.68
C PHE A 40 -8.57 0.56 16.37
N SER A 41 -8.89 1.41 15.41
CA SER A 41 -10.20 1.42 14.75
C SER A 41 -10.03 1.45 13.24
N SER A 42 -10.74 0.57 12.54
CA SER A 42 -10.90 0.63 11.10
C SER A 42 -11.90 1.72 10.74
N ILE A 43 -11.59 2.51 9.71
CA ILE A 43 -12.45 3.58 9.25
C ILE A 43 -13.41 3.03 8.21
N GLU A 44 -14.71 3.07 8.53
CA GLU A 44 -15.80 2.68 7.62
C GLU A 44 -16.45 3.89 6.95
N SER A 45 -16.26 5.09 7.53
CA SER A 45 -16.81 6.33 7.00
C SER A 45 -16.14 6.70 5.68
N ILE A 46 -16.93 6.85 4.63
CA ILE A 46 -16.49 7.29 3.30
C ILE A 46 -15.78 8.66 3.38
N GLU A 47 -16.26 9.58 4.24
CA GLU A 47 -15.67 10.91 4.42
C GLU A 47 -14.23 10.84 4.95
N GLN A 48 -13.97 9.97 5.92
CA GLN A 48 -12.62 9.78 6.48
C GLN A 48 -11.70 9.04 5.51
N GLN A 49 -12.22 8.07 4.75
CA GLN A 49 -11.46 7.43 3.68
C GLN A 49 -11.05 8.43 2.59
N PHE A 50 -11.91 9.40 2.25
CA PHE A 50 -11.53 10.51 1.35
C PHE A 50 -10.45 11.42 1.93
N GLN A 51 -10.22 11.40 3.24
CA GLN A 51 -9.12 12.10 3.91
C GLN A 51 -7.83 11.26 3.96
N GLY A 52 -7.81 10.08 3.32
CA GLY A 52 -6.65 9.19 3.26
C GLY A 52 -6.38 8.48 4.59
N VAL A 53 -7.43 8.10 5.31
CA VAL A 53 -7.32 7.37 6.58
C VAL A 53 -8.16 6.09 6.50
N ASP A 54 -7.50 4.93 6.54
CA ASP A 54 -8.13 3.61 6.53
C ASP A 54 -8.19 3.00 7.92
N THR A 55 -7.20 3.33 8.78
CA THR A 55 -7.09 2.83 10.15
C THR A 55 -6.50 3.91 11.06
N VAL A 56 -7.04 4.03 12.27
CA VAL A 56 -6.48 4.86 13.36
C VAL A 56 -5.90 3.94 14.42
N LEU A 57 -4.63 4.17 14.78
CA LEU A 57 -3.98 3.52 15.91
C LEU A 57 -4.01 4.44 17.13
N TYR A 58 -4.37 3.91 18.28
CA TYR A 58 -4.41 4.64 19.57
C TYR A 58 -3.17 4.31 20.36
N LEU A 59 -2.40 5.35 20.72
CA LEU A 59 -1.18 5.22 21.51
C LEU A 59 -1.48 5.27 23.02
N ASN A 60 -0.63 4.64 23.83
CA ASN A 60 -0.72 4.64 25.29
C ASN A 60 -0.66 6.05 25.92
N ASN A 61 -0.13 7.03 25.20
CA ASN A 61 -0.06 8.42 25.64
C ASN A 61 -1.29 9.29 25.21
N GLY A 62 -2.35 8.66 24.73
CA GLY A 62 -3.58 9.32 24.27
C GLY A 62 -3.50 9.93 22.86
N LYS A 63 -2.37 9.85 22.17
CA LYS A 63 -2.25 10.29 20.77
C LYS A 63 -2.78 9.23 19.81
N THR A 64 -3.12 9.67 18.60
CA THR A 64 -3.54 8.80 17.51
C THR A 64 -2.58 8.89 16.35
N LEU A 65 -2.53 7.81 15.53
CA LEU A 65 -1.82 7.79 14.26
C LEU A 65 -2.80 7.42 13.15
N ASN A 66 -2.88 8.26 12.14
CA ASN A 66 -3.70 8.07 10.95
C ASN A 66 -2.92 7.26 9.91
N ILE A 67 -3.42 6.08 9.60
CA ILE A 67 -2.80 5.12 8.70
C ILE A 67 -3.56 5.06 7.39
N ASP A 68 -2.86 5.15 6.28
CA ASP A 68 -3.34 4.86 4.95
C ASP A 68 -2.76 3.51 4.49
N GLU A 69 -3.63 2.52 4.27
CA GLU A 69 -3.26 1.15 3.93
C GLU A 69 -3.16 1.00 2.41
N LYS A 70 -1.97 0.68 1.91
CA LYS A 70 -1.72 0.53 0.47
C LYS A 70 -1.18 -0.85 0.16
N CYS A 71 -1.86 -1.56 -0.70
CA CYS A 71 -1.53 -2.93 -1.06
C CYS A 71 -1.21 -3.11 -2.54
N ALA A 72 -0.11 -3.80 -2.85
CA ALA A 72 0.28 -4.12 -4.22
C ALA A 72 -0.46 -5.37 -4.74
N LEU A 73 -1.80 -5.39 -4.67
CA LEU A 73 -2.65 -6.56 -4.93
C LEU A 73 -2.49 -7.16 -6.32
N LYS A 74 -2.40 -6.34 -7.36
CA LYS A 74 -2.19 -6.82 -8.75
C LYS A 74 -0.93 -7.67 -8.89
N TYR A 75 0.00 -7.54 -7.95
CA TYR A 75 1.29 -8.23 -7.94
C TYR A 75 1.38 -9.31 -6.88
N ILE A 76 0.24 -9.80 -6.39
CA ILE A 76 0.18 -10.92 -5.45
C ILE A 76 0.97 -12.12 -6.02
N ASN A 77 1.71 -12.80 -5.15
CA ASN A 77 2.59 -13.92 -5.51
C ASN A 77 3.73 -13.57 -6.48
N THR A 78 3.95 -12.29 -6.78
CA THR A 78 5.15 -11.86 -7.51
C THR A 78 6.19 -11.33 -6.51
N ASN A 79 7.46 -11.41 -6.88
CA ASN A 79 8.54 -10.79 -6.08
C ASN A 79 8.69 -9.31 -6.46
N LEU A 80 7.59 -8.54 -6.40
CA LEU A 80 7.63 -7.12 -6.74
C LEU A 80 8.64 -6.40 -5.86
N SER A 81 9.67 -5.85 -6.48
CA SER A 81 10.79 -5.17 -5.83
C SER A 81 10.60 -3.66 -5.65
N THR A 82 9.39 -3.16 -5.90
CA THR A 82 9.09 -1.72 -5.87
C THR A 82 7.70 -1.47 -5.27
N PHE A 83 7.42 -0.20 -4.96
CA PHE A 83 6.08 0.31 -4.66
C PHE A 83 5.82 1.59 -5.44
N ALA A 84 4.57 1.79 -5.88
CA ALA A 84 4.14 2.94 -6.68
C ALA A 84 3.38 3.94 -5.82
N PHE A 85 3.84 5.18 -5.80
CA PHE A 85 3.25 6.31 -5.10
C PHE A 85 2.64 7.26 -6.12
N GLU A 86 1.34 7.39 -6.12
CA GLU A 86 0.63 8.21 -7.10
C GLU A 86 0.88 9.71 -6.87
N ILE A 87 1.44 10.37 -7.89
CA ILE A 87 1.72 11.81 -7.90
C ILE A 87 0.59 12.58 -8.54
N GLN A 88 0.04 12.05 -9.64
CA GLN A 88 -1.01 12.70 -10.42
C GLN A 88 -1.81 11.65 -11.20
N TRP A 89 -3.08 11.92 -11.41
CA TRP A 89 -3.99 11.10 -12.22
C TRP A 89 -5.07 11.98 -12.87
N PHE A 90 -5.89 11.38 -13.74
CA PHE A 90 -7.00 12.10 -14.38
C PHE A 90 -8.33 11.66 -13.76
N ARG A 91 -9.12 12.65 -13.37
CA ARG A 91 -10.49 12.46 -12.93
C ARG A 91 -11.41 13.25 -13.85
N TYR A 92 -12.31 12.55 -14.55
CA TYR A 92 -13.23 13.19 -15.51
C TYR A 92 -12.53 14.09 -16.57
N GLY A 93 -11.32 13.69 -16.99
CA GLY A 93 -10.53 14.43 -17.97
C GLY A 93 -9.67 15.56 -17.38
N GLU A 94 -9.76 15.84 -16.09
CA GLU A 94 -8.96 16.85 -15.39
C GLU A 94 -7.80 16.25 -14.61
N LYS A 95 -6.65 16.93 -14.64
CA LYS A 95 -5.47 16.57 -13.85
C LYS A 95 -5.77 16.74 -12.35
N THR A 96 -5.61 15.68 -11.58
CA THR A 96 -5.85 15.63 -10.14
C THR A 96 -4.58 15.23 -9.42
N VAL A 97 -4.27 15.89 -8.30
CA VAL A 97 -3.12 15.56 -7.44
C VAL A 97 -3.32 14.18 -6.84
N GLY A 98 -2.32 13.31 -6.99
CA GLY A 98 -2.31 11.97 -6.44
C GLY A 98 -2.19 11.95 -4.91
N TRP A 99 -2.57 10.82 -4.30
CA TRP A 99 -2.65 10.68 -2.84
C TRP A 99 -1.32 10.90 -2.14
N PHE A 100 -0.20 10.63 -2.79
CA PHE A 100 1.11 10.70 -2.14
C PHE A 100 1.51 12.12 -1.74
N ILE A 101 1.32 13.10 -2.62
CA ILE A 101 1.72 14.49 -2.41
C ILE A 101 0.56 15.42 -2.05
N ASN A 102 -0.65 14.89 -1.93
CA ASN A 102 -1.82 15.66 -1.55
C ASN A 102 -1.75 16.06 -0.07
N GLN A 103 -1.55 17.36 0.17
CA GLN A 103 -1.42 17.93 1.51
C GLN A 103 -2.75 18.01 2.27
N LYS A 104 -3.90 17.83 1.60
CA LYS A 104 -5.22 17.81 2.23
C LYS A 104 -5.51 16.49 2.95
N LEU A 105 -4.76 15.44 2.66
CA LEU A 105 -4.92 14.14 3.29
C LEU A 105 -4.30 14.14 4.68
N GLN A 106 -5.00 13.51 5.62
CA GLN A 106 -4.61 13.42 7.02
C GLN A 106 -3.68 12.22 7.32
N THR A 107 -3.28 11.49 6.30
CA THR A 107 -2.34 10.37 6.39
C THR A 107 -1.04 10.78 7.06
N GLN A 108 -0.69 10.13 8.16
CA GLN A 108 0.60 10.28 8.85
C GLN A 108 1.56 9.15 8.51
N TYR A 109 1.03 7.94 8.35
CA TYR A 109 1.79 6.74 8.02
C TYR A 109 1.15 5.99 6.85
N TYR A 110 1.98 5.39 6.04
CA TYR A 110 1.59 4.37 5.08
C TYR A 110 1.88 2.98 5.63
N PHE A 111 0.91 2.09 5.54
CA PHE A 111 1.12 0.66 5.64
C PHE A 111 1.24 0.10 4.22
N LEU A 112 2.49 -0.06 3.77
CA LEU A 112 2.76 -0.58 2.42
C LEU A 112 2.86 -2.10 2.48
N MET A 113 2.05 -2.79 1.68
CA MET A 113 1.87 -4.23 1.79
C MET A 113 2.19 -4.97 0.51
N TRP A 114 2.96 -6.05 0.64
CA TRP A 114 3.18 -7.08 -0.36
C TRP A 114 2.57 -8.38 0.14
N VAL A 115 1.66 -8.95 -0.64
CA VAL A 115 0.83 -10.08 -0.23
C VAL A 115 1.26 -11.35 -0.92
N LYS A 116 1.24 -12.47 -0.20
CA LYS A 116 1.39 -13.83 -0.71
C LYS A 116 0.15 -14.64 -0.40
N GLY A 117 -0.19 -15.53 -1.33
CA GLY A 117 -1.34 -16.42 -1.17
C GLY A 117 -1.06 -17.81 -1.79
N LYS A 118 -1.92 -18.76 -1.47
CA LYS A 118 -1.91 -20.10 -2.06
C LYS A 118 -2.21 -19.99 -3.56
N PRO A 119 -1.67 -20.85 -4.42
CA PRO A 119 -2.11 -20.95 -5.80
C PRO A 119 -3.60 -21.27 -5.86
N ILE A 120 -4.34 -20.54 -6.69
CA ILE A 120 -5.74 -20.84 -7.02
C ILE A 120 -5.78 -21.37 -8.44
N ILE A 121 -6.32 -22.57 -8.61
CA ILE A 121 -6.48 -23.22 -9.90
C ILE A 121 -7.94 -23.11 -10.34
N GLU A 122 -8.17 -22.63 -11.56
CA GLU A 122 -9.52 -22.60 -12.13
C GLU A 122 -10.02 -24.01 -12.40
N PRO A 123 -11.16 -24.44 -11.83
CA PRO A 123 -11.61 -25.84 -11.94
C PRO A 123 -11.87 -26.33 -13.36
N LYS A 124 -12.28 -25.43 -14.27
CA LYS A 124 -12.63 -25.78 -15.65
C LYS A 124 -11.44 -25.91 -16.57
N SER A 125 -10.45 -25.04 -16.45
CA SER A 125 -9.31 -24.96 -17.34
C SER A 125 -8.04 -25.59 -16.79
N GLY A 126 -7.97 -25.82 -15.45
CA GLY A 126 -6.75 -26.25 -14.77
C GLY A 126 -5.64 -25.17 -14.73
N ILE A 127 -5.96 -23.94 -15.12
CA ILE A 127 -4.99 -22.84 -15.19
C ILE A 127 -4.88 -22.15 -13.83
N GLN A 128 -3.65 -21.84 -13.42
CA GLN A 128 -3.41 -21.05 -12.22
C GLN A 128 -3.82 -19.60 -12.45
N LEU A 129 -4.73 -19.11 -11.62
CA LEU A 129 -5.21 -17.73 -11.64
C LEU A 129 -4.10 -16.75 -11.23
N ARG A 130 -4.10 -15.57 -11.84
CA ARG A 130 -3.11 -14.51 -11.60
C ARG A 130 -3.76 -13.13 -11.64
N LYS A 131 -3.11 -12.13 -11.04
CA LYS A 131 -3.55 -10.73 -11.09
C LYS A 131 -5.02 -10.57 -10.66
N TYR A 132 -5.82 -9.91 -11.47
CA TYR A 132 -7.24 -9.63 -11.18
C TYR A 132 -8.09 -10.88 -11.05
N ASP A 133 -7.84 -11.92 -11.86
CA ASP A 133 -8.57 -13.18 -11.77
C ASP A 133 -8.31 -13.87 -10.42
N TYR A 134 -7.06 -13.81 -9.94
CA TYR A 134 -6.72 -14.28 -8.60
C TYR A 134 -7.50 -13.51 -7.52
N ILE A 135 -7.51 -12.16 -7.59
CA ILE A 135 -8.21 -11.31 -6.61
C ILE A 135 -9.72 -11.57 -6.60
N GLN A 136 -10.32 -11.85 -7.76
CA GLN A 136 -11.75 -12.15 -7.86
C GLN A 136 -12.15 -13.46 -7.14
N HIS A 137 -11.24 -14.41 -7.03
CA HIS A 137 -11.54 -15.74 -6.47
C HIS A 137 -10.95 -15.97 -5.08
N MET A 138 -9.92 -15.20 -4.69
CA MET A 138 -9.28 -15.36 -3.38
C MET A 138 -10.23 -15.08 -2.21
N THR A 139 -9.97 -15.74 -1.11
CA THR A 139 -10.56 -15.53 0.22
C THR A 139 -9.46 -15.18 1.22
N VAL A 140 -9.84 -14.84 2.44
CA VAL A 140 -8.88 -14.60 3.54
C VAL A 140 -8.00 -15.82 3.83
N ASP A 141 -8.54 -17.03 3.71
CA ASP A 141 -7.82 -18.28 4.00
C ASP A 141 -6.85 -18.70 2.88
N ASP A 142 -6.92 -18.04 1.73
CA ASP A 142 -5.96 -18.19 0.65
C ASP A 142 -4.70 -17.34 0.88
N LEU A 143 -4.77 -16.33 1.74
CA LEU A 143 -3.60 -15.51 2.07
C LEU A 143 -2.67 -16.25 3.02
N THR A 144 -1.39 -16.30 2.69
CA THR A 144 -0.37 -17.02 3.46
C THR A 144 0.57 -16.11 4.20
N ALA A 145 0.83 -14.91 3.67
CA ALA A 145 1.65 -13.92 4.33
C ALA A 145 1.39 -12.50 3.81
N VAL A 146 1.61 -11.53 4.68
CA VAL A 146 1.70 -10.11 4.34
C VAL A 146 3.03 -9.58 4.86
N GLU A 147 3.83 -9.01 3.98
CA GLU A 147 4.98 -8.19 4.34
C GLU A 147 4.52 -6.74 4.37
N LEU A 148 4.59 -6.12 5.54
CA LEU A 148 4.05 -4.80 5.82
C LEU A 148 5.18 -3.86 6.26
N PHE A 149 5.35 -2.74 5.54
CA PHE A 149 6.30 -1.68 5.89
C PHE A 149 5.53 -0.51 6.49
N VAL A 150 5.95 -0.09 7.68
CA VAL A 150 5.43 1.10 8.37
C VAL A 150 6.27 2.30 7.94
N VAL A 151 5.75 3.14 7.07
CA VAL A 151 6.49 4.25 6.49
C VAL A 151 5.87 5.58 6.92
N ASN A 152 6.65 6.40 7.64
CA ASN A 152 6.24 7.75 8.00
C ASN A 152 6.21 8.64 6.76
N LYS A 153 5.02 9.20 6.43
CA LYS A 153 4.80 10.03 5.24
C LYS A 153 5.70 11.26 5.25
N HIS A 154 5.80 11.94 6.40
CA HIS A 154 6.60 13.17 6.51
C HIS A 154 8.09 12.89 6.28
N LEU A 155 8.63 11.86 6.93
CA LEU A 155 10.04 11.47 6.78
C LEU A 155 10.37 11.01 5.36
N LEU A 156 9.45 10.31 4.69
CA LEU A 156 9.63 9.92 3.28
C LEU A 156 9.66 11.16 2.38
N LEU A 157 8.75 12.12 2.55
CA LEU A 157 8.75 13.37 1.78
C LEU A 157 9.98 14.24 2.08
N GLU A 158 10.42 14.28 3.33
CA GLU A 158 11.66 14.97 3.73
C GLU A 158 12.89 14.35 3.07
N TYR A 159 12.99 13.01 3.06
CA TYR A 159 14.05 12.31 2.35
C TYR A 159 14.06 12.66 0.85
N LEU A 160 12.89 12.62 0.20
CA LEU A 160 12.77 13.00 -1.20
C LEU A 160 13.18 14.45 -1.45
N CYS A 161 12.80 15.37 -0.57
CA CYS A 161 13.20 16.78 -0.64
C CYS A 161 14.74 16.94 -0.55
N LYS A 162 15.40 16.23 0.37
CA LYS A 162 16.87 16.24 0.55
C LYS A 162 17.62 15.76 -0.70
N ILE A 163 17.05 14.85 -1.47
CA ILE A 163 17.64 14.40 -2.75
C ILE A 163 17.18 15.22 -3.96
N GLY A 164 16.56 16.39 -3.72
CA GLY A 164 16.14 17.33 -4.75
C GLY A 164 14.82 17.00 -5.45
N LEU A 165 13.93 16.27 -4.78
CA LEU A 165 12.60 15.90 -5.24
C LEU A 165 11.49 16.43 -4.31
N PRO A 166 11.37 17.75 -4.06
CA PRO A 166 10.24 18.31 -3.33
C PRO A 166 8.92 18.07 -4.08
N SER A 167 7.79 18.10 -3.37
CA SER A 167 6.45 17.79 -3.93
C SER A 167 6.12 18.60 -5.19
N GLU A 168 6.51 19.87 -5.24
CA GLU A 168 6.32 20.73 -6.42
C GLU A 168 7.08 20.22 -7.65
N LYS A 169 8.33 19.77 -7.45
CA LYS A 169 9.14 19.19 -8.52
C LYS A 169 8.59 17.83 -8.97
N LEU A 170 8.08 17.02 -8.03
CA LEU A 170 7.40 15.77 -8.35
C LEU A 170 6.20 16.04 -9.28
N LEU A 171 5.36 17.01 -8.93
CA LEU A 171 4.19 17.38 -9.72
C LEU A 171 4.57 17.99 -11.09
N LYS A 172 5.60 18.86 -11.13
CA LYS A 172 6.11 19.44 -12.38
C LYS A 172 6.60 18.36 -13.33
N GLN A 173 7.35 17.38 -12.82
CA GLN A 173 7.84 16.26 -13.63
C GLN A 173 6.69 15.38 -14.12
N ALA A 174 5.68 15.13 -13.31
CA ALA A 174 4.50 14.37 -13.70
C ALA A 174 3.74 15.06 -14.85
N ASN A 175 3.53 16.39 -14.76
CA ASN A 175 2.93 17.17 -15.83
C ASN A 175 3.73 17.05 -17.13
N TRP A 176 5.06 17.23 -17.06
CA TRP A 176 5.93 17.15 -18.22
C TRP A 176 5.85 15.78 -18.90
N MET A 177 5.81 14.68 -18.10
CA MET A 177 5.69 13.32 -18.64
C MET A 177 4.35 13.10 -19.37
N ILE A 178 3.26 13.63 -18.82
CA ILE A 178 1.93 13.58 -19.46
C ILE A 178 1.94 14.35 -20.78
N ASP A 179 2.41 15.60 -20.74
CA ASP A 179 2.35 16.51 -21.89
C ASP A 179 3.27 16.04 -23.05
N ASN A 180 4.34 15.29 -22.74
CA ASN A 180 5.26 14.72 -23.73
C ASN A 180 5.08 13.21 -23.97
N ASN A 181 4.06 12.59 -23.35
CA ASN A 181 3.79 11.15 -23.42
C ASN A 181 5.01 10.27 -23.10
N ILE A 182 5.74 10.63 -22.05
CA ILE A 182 6.94 9.90 -21.60
C ILE A 182 6.54 8.83 -20.58
N GLU A 183 6.71 7.56 -20.92
CA GLU A 183 6.31 6.44 -20.07
C GLU A 183 7.15 6.31 -18.81
N GLN A 184 8.48 6.54 -18.91
CA GLN A 184 9.39 6.36 -17.77
C GLN A 184 10.47 7.45 -17.73
N SER A 185 10.81 7.91 -16.51
CA SER A 185 11.94 8.80 -16.24
C SER A 185 12.69 8.33 -15.00
N ILE A 186 13.97 7.99 -15.14
CA ILE A 186 14.81 7.50 -14.05
C ILE A 186 15.39 8.69 -13.29
N VAL A 187 15.29 8.66 -11.97
CA VAL A 187 15.90 9.66 -11.07
C VAL A 187 17.18 9.12 -10.45
N THR A 188 17.07 7.92 -9.85
CA THR A 188 18.20 7.16 -9.28
C THR A 188 17.96 5.67 -9.58
N PRO A 189 18.92 4.77 -9.33
CA PRO A 189 18.67 3.32 -9.46
C PRO A 189 17.50 2.80 -8.62
N GLU A 190 17.13 3.50 -7.55
CA GLU A 190 16.08 3.10 -6.62
C GLU A 190 14.78 3.89 -6.78
N ILE A 191 14.75 4.96 -7.61
CA ILE A 191 13.60 5.86 -7.78
C ILE A 191 13.43 6.21 -9.25
N LYS A 192 12.21 6.03 -9.75
CA LYS A 192 11.81 6.43 -11.10
C LYS A 192 10.37 6.91 -11.14
N TYR A 193 10.05 7.71 -12.14
CA TYR A 193 8.65 7.98 -12.50
C TYR A 193 8.16 6.95 -13.51
N PHE A 194 6.87 6.64 -13.43
CA PHE A 194 6.18 5.79 -14.40
C PHE A 194 4.80 6.36 -14.72
N TYR A 195 4.56 6.61 -16.00
CA TYR A 195 3.30 7.10 -16.55
C TYR A 195 2.56 5.96 -17.25
N SER A 196 1.34 5.67 -16.81
CA SER A 196 0.48 4.64 -17.40
C SER A 196 -0.57 5.27 -18.31
N GLY A 197 -0.15 5.88 -19.42
CA GLY A 197 -1.01 6.61 -20.35
C GLY A 197 -2.10 5.76 -21.03
N TYR A 198 -1.96 4.44 -21.01
CA TYR A 198 -2.92 3.46 -21.54
C TYR A 198 -4.09 3.17 -20.59
N LEU A 199 -4.02 3.55 -19.31
CA LEU A 199 -5.11 3.43 -18.35
C LEU A 199 -6.07 4.63 -18.48
N ALA A 200 -7.33 4.45 -18.09
CA ALA A 200 -8.33 5.50 -18.15
C ALA A 200 -7.96 6.70 -17.26
N GLU A 201 -7.44 6.45 -16.08
CA GLU A 201 -7.00 7.45 -15.11
C GLU A 201 -5.60 8.02 -15.41
N LYS A 202 -4.87 7.42 -16.36
CA LYS A 202 -3.53 7.85 -16.80
C LYS A 202 -2.61 8.28 -15.65
N PRO A 203 -2.41 7.43 -14.61
CA PRO A 203 -1.65 7.83 -13.43
C PRO A 203 -0.17 8.00 -13.73
N VAL A 204 0.44 9.00 -13.08
CA VAL A 204 1.88 9.14 -12.94
C VAL A 204 2.27 8.78 -11.52
N ASN A 205 3.13 7.80 -11.39
CA ASN A 205 3.60 7.29 -10.12
C ASN A 205 5.08 7.56 -9.92
N LEU A 206 5.49 7.87 -8.69
CA LEU A 206 6.86 7.71 -8.23
C LEU A 206 7.04 6.26 -7.77
N VAL A 207 7.84 5.51 -8.48
CA VAL A 207 8.12 4.11 -8.18
C VAL A 207 9.41 4.03 -7.40
N ILE A 208 9.33 3.56 -6.15
CA ILE A 208 10.45 3.48 -5.21
C ILE A 208 10.80 2.01 -4.96
N SER A 209 12.11 1.70 -4.91
CA SER A 209 12.56 0.34 -4.64
C SER A 209 12.17 -0.11 -3.23
N LYS A 210 11.80 -1.38 -3.09
CA LYS A 210 11.51 -2.01 -1.79
C LYS A 210 12.72 -1.95 -0.86
N LYS A 211 13.94 -2.03 -1.41
CA LYS A 211 15.19 -1.90 -0.67
C LYS A 211 15.31 -0.52 -0.01
N LEU A 212 15.02 0.56 -0.74
CA LEU A 212 15.02 1.91 -0.19
C LEU A 212 13.92 2.08 0.86
N LEU A 213 12.69 1.63 0.56
CA LEU A 213 11.58 1.69 1.49
C LEU A 213 11.86 0.92 2.79
N LYS A 214 12.54 -0.24 2.72
CA LYS A 214 12.96 -0.99 3.92
C LYS A 214 13.93 -0.17 4.80
N ARG A 215 14.80 0.65 4.21
CA ARG A 215 15.72 1.52 4.97
C ARG A 215 15.02 2.73 5.61
N LEU A 216 13.93 3.20 5.00
CA LEU A 216 13.17 4.37 5.46
C LEU A 216 11.98 4.01 6.36
N ALA A 217 11.63 2.73 6.46
CA ALA A 217 10.54 2.26 7.28
C ALA A 217 10.89 2.27 8.77
N ASP A 218 9.98 2.74 9.63
CA ASP A 218 10.11 2.67 11.08
C ASP A 218 10.04 1.23 11.60
N ALA A 219 9.31 0.37 10.87
CA ALA A 219 9.24 -1.06 11.15
C ALA A 219 8.87 -1.84 9.89
N VAL A 220 9.32 -3.09 9.83
CA VAL A 220 8.93 -4.07 8.82
C VAL A 220 8.35 -5.27 9.53
N PHE A 221 7.11 -5.62 9.19
CA PHE A 221 6.45 -6.81 9.71
C PHE A 221 6.33 -7.88 8.62
N TYR A 222 6.52 -9.13 9.03
CA TYR A 222 6.17 -10.29 8.24
C TYR A 222 5.11 -11.07 9.02
N ILE A 223 3.88 -11.06 8.49
CA ILE A 223 2.67 -11.52 9.16
C ILE A 223 2.19 -12.78 8.46
N THR A 224 2.08 -13.87 9.21
CA THR A 224 1.46 -15.13 8.78
C THR A 224 0.36 -15.54 9.76
N PRO A 225 -0.49 -16.50 9.45
CA PRO A 225 -1.50 -17.01 10.38
C PRO A 225 -0.92 -17.47 11.72
N ASN A 226 0.32 -17.97 11.72
CA ASN A 226 0.94 -18.60 12.88
C ASN A 226 2.02 -17.74 13.55
N GLN A 227 2.49 -16.69 12.90
CA GLN A 227 3.65 -15.95 13.38
C GLN A 227 3.67 -14.51 12.88
N VAL A 228 4.09 -13.60 13.76
CA VAL A 228 4.45 -12.22 13.40
C VAL A 228 5.92 -11.97 13.72
N LYS A 229 6.67 -11.51 12.71
CA LYS A 229 8.05 -11.01 12.87
C LYS A 229 8.08 -9.52 12.72
N ARG A 230 8.91 -8.83 13.50
CA ARG A 230 9.24 -7.41 13.33
C ARG A 230 10.73 -7.28 13.08
N ASN A 231 11.13 -6.67 11.96
CA ASN A 231 12.54 -6.52 11.57
C ASN A 231 13.30 -7.84 11.65
N ASP A 232 12.69 -8.92 11.13
CA ASP A 232 13.18 -10.29 11.11
C ASP A 232 13.23 -11.00 12.50
N VAL A 233 12.82 -10.34 13.59
CA VAL A 233 12.70 -10.95 14.94
C VAL A 233 11.27 -11.43 15.18
N ILE A 234 11.10 -12.66 15.67
CA ILE A 234 9.78 -13.19 16.05
C ILE A 234 9.29 -12.43 17.29
N ILE A 235 8.11 -11.81 17.18
CA ILE A 235 7.45 -11.10 18.29
C ILE A 235 6.12 -11.75 18.71
N TYR A 236 5.61 -12.68 17.89
CA TYR A 236 4.45 -13.50 18.20
C TYR A 236 4.54 -14.82 17.44
N GLU A 237 4.18 -15.91 18.10
CA GLU A 237 4.00 -17.25 17.56
C GLU A 237 2.73 -17.87 18.13
N ALA A 238 1.88 -18.43 17.28
CA ALA A 238 0.66 -19.11 17.71
C ALA A 238 1.05 -20.46 18.36
N SER A 239 0.49 -20.73 19.52
CA SER A 239 0.63 -22.00 20.25
C SER A 239 -0.21 -23.12 19.62
#